data_ce3e6ca6419bb6dc9664caa726a8a6df
#
_entry.id   ce3e6ca6419bb6dc9664caa726a8a6df
#
_cell.length_a   1.000
_cell.length_b   1.000
_cell.length_c   1.000
_cell.angle_alpha   90.00
_cell.angle_beta   90.00
_cell.angle_gamma   90.00
#
_symmetry.space_group_name_H-M   'P 1'
#
loop_
_entity.id
_entity.type
_entity.pdbx_description
1 polymer ?
#
loop_
_entity_poly.entity_id
_entity_poly.type
_entity_poly.pdbx_seq_one_letter_code
_entity_poly.pdbx_strand_id
1 'polypeptide(L)'
;YCIFAAPGNQMMVHEQNPSTELTIMITRAEIKKEKEFTIIPDPVYDPSEERNIARTTSIGYEVKEGDYIQIITPTGRQCSDFVAYDTAKLDKGKENGLDWQTTRTFMGHTFPGPGLFSKFYDVEHEPLVEVVRDTVGIHDTFNLACTSKYYEDAGYFGHANCSDNLNEAMEKYGVQKKKGWHAINLFFNTSAGGQNSVLSDESFARPGDYVILRALKDLTCGTTAC
;
A
#
# COMPACT_ATOMS: atom_id res chain seq x y z
N TYR A 1 11.33 3.47 29.81
CA TYR A 1 12.17 4.51 30.43
C TYR A 1 12.65 5.45 29.33
N CYS A 2 12.53 6.77 29.57
CA CYS A 2 13.06 7.80 28.69
C CYS A 2 14.16 8.56 29.42
N ILE A 3 15.23 8.88 28.71
CA ILE A 3 16.35 9.67 29.22
C ILE A 3 16.48 10.91 28.34
N PHE A 4 16.51 12.09 28.95
CA PHE A 4 16.70 13.36 28.27
C PHE A 4 17.99 14.01 28.74
N ALA A 5 18.67 14.69 27.83
CA ALA A 5 19.84 15.48 28.12
C ALA A 5 19.64 16.90 27.56
N ALA A 6 20.13 17.91 28.25
CA ALA A 6 20.12 19.31 27.82
C ALA A 6 21.55 19.81 27.61
N PRO A 7 22.25 19.39 26.53
CA PRO A 7 23.58 19.89 26.24
C PRO A 7 23.52 21.34 25.76
N GLY A 8 24.66 22.03 25.77
CA GLY A 8 24.80 23.31 25.10
C GLY A 8 24.53 23.17 23.59
N ASN A 9 24.05 24.22 22.95
CA ASN A 9 23.56 24.19 21.57
C ASN A 9 24.66 24.29 20.49
N GLN A 10 25.92 24.41 20.86
CA GLN A 10 27.04 24.53 19.94
C GLN A 10 28.19 23.62 20.30
N MET A 11 28.80 23.07 19.26
CA MET A 11 29.97 22.18 19.38
C MET A 11 31.31 22.95 19.22
N MET A 12 31.29 24.22 18.84
CA MET A 12 32.47 25.05 18.70
C MET A 12 32.94 25.61 20.04
N VAL A 13 34.20 25.38 20.39
CA VAL A 13 34.74 25.70 21.73
C VAL A 13 34.65 27.19 22.07
N HIS A 14 34.71 28.10 21.09
CA HIS A 14 34.72 29.55 21.32
C HIS A 14 33.34 30.19 21.29
N GLU A 15 32.30 29.44 20.90
CA GLU A 15 30.97 30.02 20.65
C GLU A 15 29.85 29.23 21.38
N GLN A 16 30.23 28.43 22.38
CA GLN A 16 29.26 27.65 23.13
C GLN A 16 28.42 28.56 24.03
N ASN A 17 27.12 28.48 23.82
CA ASN A 17 26.18 29.01 24.79
C ASN A 17 26.12 28.08 26.01
N PRO A 18 25.96 28.59 27.23
CA PRO A 18 25.81 27.76 28.42
C PRO A 18 24.56 26.88 28.29
N SER A 19 24.62 25.71 28.88
CA SER A 19 23.44 24.83 28.99
C SER A 19 22.33 25.54 29.74
N THR A 20 21.10 25.39 29.25
CA THR A 20 19.90 25.95 29.88
C THR A 20 19.04 24.85 30.49
N GLU A 21 18.09 25.23 31.32
CA GLU A 21 17.14 24.29 31.90
C GLU A 21 16.16 23.77 30.81
N LEU A 22 15.80 22.50 30.96
CA LEU A 22 14.76 21.84 30.16
C LEU A 22 13.58 21.48 31.09
N THR A 23 12.39 21.91 30.72
CA THR A 23 11.17 21.54 31.43
C THR A 23 10.43 20.44 30.66
N ILE A 24 10.11 19.35 31.34
CA ILE A 24 9.31 18.25 30.79
C ILE A 24 7.99 18.21 31.54
N MET A 25 6.90 18.32 30.79
CA MET A 25 5.55 18.12 31.30
C MET A 25 5.02 16.76 30.82
N ILE A 26 4.65 15.90 31.76
CA ILE A 26 4.10 14.58 31.47
C ILE A 26 2.65 14.55 31.90
N THR A 27 1.75 14.52 30.95
CA THR A 27 0.33 14.28 31.20
C THR A 27 0.02 12.82 30.91
N ARG A 28 -0.45 12.09 31.91
CA ARG A 28 -0.93 10.72 31.72
C ARG A 28 -2.32 10.78 31.12
N ALA A 29 -2.45 10.33 29.87
CA ALA A 29 -3.76 10.10 29.28
C ALA A 29 -4.40 8.89 29.99
N GLU A 30 -5.65 8.99 30.38
CA GLU A 30 -6.46 7.80 30.64
C GLU A 30 -6.49 7.00 29.34
N ILE A 31 -6.10 5.72 29.38
CA ILE A 31 -6.24 4.81 28.26
C ILE A 31 -7.76 4.54 28.13
N LYS A 32 -8.49 5.50 27.58
CA LYS A 32 -9.76 5.18 26.94
C LYS A 32 -9.39 4.33 25.74
N LYS A 33 -9.88 3.08 25.68
CA LYS A 33 -9.90 2.36 24.40
C LYS A 33 -10.59 3.29 23.41
N GLU A 34 -9.79 3.91 22.54
CA GLU A 34 -10.36 4.68 21.44
C GLU A 34 -11.29 3.71 20.71
N LYS A 35 -12.57 4.06 20.61
CA LYS A 35 -13.46 3.39 19.67
C LYS A 35 -12.79 3.54 18.31
N GLU A 36 -12.42 2.42 17.68
CA GLU A 36 -11.94 2.46 16.30
C GLU A 36 -12.98 3.23 15.49
N PHE A 37 -12.58 4.40 15.03
CA PHE A 37 -13.46 5.26 14.25
C PHE A 37 -13.44 4.72 12.82
N THR A 38 -14.53 4.09 12.43
CA THR A 38 -14.68 3.46 11.12
C THR A 38 -15.56 4.34 10.24
N ILE A 39 -15.07 4.69 9.06
CA ILE A 39 -15.83 5.40 8.03
C ILE A 39 -15.85 4.54 6.77
N ILE A 40 -17.04 4.34 6.22
CA ILE A 40 -17.23 3.75 4.89
C ILE A 40 -17.86 4.85 4.04
N PRO A 41 -17.12 5.41 3.06
CA PRO A 41 -17.66 6.41 2.16
C PRO A 41 -18.69 5.79 1.22
N ASP A 42 -19.59 6.62 0.70
CA ASP A 42 -20.54 6.19 -0.32
C ASP A 42 -19.80 5.63 -1.55
N PRO A 43 -20.29 4.54 -2.15
CA PRO A 43 -19.75 4.01 -3.39
C PRO A 43 -20.00 4.98 -4.55
N VAL A 44 -19.15 4.89 -5.58
CA VAL A 44 -19.30 5.76 -6.78
C VAL A 44 -20.58 5.44 -7.54
N TYR A 45 -20.95 4.16 -7.57
CA TYR A 45 -22.16 3.61 -8.16
C TYR A 45 -22.75 2.56 -7.22
N ASP A 46 -23.96 2.10 -7.48
CA ASP A 46 -24.54 0.99 -6.72
C ASP A 46 -23.63 -0.23 -6.83
N PRO A 47 -23.06 -0.73 -5.73
CA PRO A 47 -22.10 -1.82 -5.78
C PRO A 47 -22.78 -3.13 -6.15
N SER A 48 -22.23 -3.84 -7.14
CA SER A 48 -22.66 -5.20 -7.45
C SER A 48 -22.17 -6.21 -6.40
N GLU A 49 -21.10 -5.87 -5.71
CA GLU A 49 -20.49 -6.69 -4.67
C GLU A 49 -19.77 -5.82 -3.63
N GLU A 50 -19.89 -6.19 -2.35
CA GLU A 50 -19.13 -5.60 -1.25
C GLU A 50 -18.46 -6.72 -0.45
N ARG A 51 -17.17 -6.56 -0.18
CA ARG A 51 -16.37 -7.54 0.58
C ARG A 51 -15.55 -6.87 1.66
N ASN A 52 -15.67 -7.35 2.87
CA ASN A 52 -14.75 -6.98 3.95
C ASN A 52 -13.56 -7.94 3.98
N ILE A 53 -12.35 -7.41 3.86
CA ILE A 53 -11.11 -8.18 3.95
C ILE A 53 -10.63 -8.11 5.40
N ALA A 54 -10.63 -9.24 6.09
CA ALA A 54 -10.14 -9.31 7.46
C ALA A 54 -8.63 -9.02 7.51
N ARG A 55 -8.15 -8.48 8.63
CA ARG A 55 -6.72 -8.25 8.86
C ARG A 55 -5.91 -9.51 8.57
N THR A 56 -4.75 -9.36 7.98
CA THR A 56 -3.81 -10.44 7.62
C THR A 56 -4.40 -11.50 6.68
N THR A 57 -5.39 -11.13 5.88
CA THR A 57 -5.98 -12.00 4.86
C THR A 57 -5.97 -11.34 3.48
N SER A 58 -6.38 -12.09 2.48
CA SER A 58 -6.57 -11.59 1.12
C SER A 58 -7.80 -12.21 0.47
N ILE A 59 -8.29 -11.56 -0.57
CA ILE A 59 -9.33 -12.11 -1.45
C ILE A 59 -8.89 -12.04 -2.91
N GLY A 60 -9.30 -13.05 -3.68
CA GLY A 60 -9.21 -13.03 -5.14
C GLY A 60 -10.61 -12.89 -5.74
N TYR A 61 -10.73 -12.11 -6.80
CA TYR A 61 -12.00 -11.81 -7.48
C TYR A 61 -11.76 -11.44 -8.95
N GLU A 62 -12.84 -11.47 -9.73
CA GLU A 62 -12.83 -11.07 -11.13
C GLU A 62 -13.64 -9.81 -11.32
N VAL A 63 -13.22 -8.97 -12.26
CA VAL A 63 -13.95 -7.77 -12.68
C VAL A 63 -13.96 -7.71 -14.20
N LYS A 64 -15.01 -7.09 -14.77
CA LYS A 64 -15.15 -6.89 -16.21
C LYS A 64 -14.55 -5.57 -16.65
N GLU A 65 -14.19 -5.49 -17.93
CA GLU A 65 -13.79 -4.24 -18.56
C GLU A 65 -14.84 -3.15 -18.30
N GLY A 66 -14.39 -2.00 -17.79
CA GLY A 66 -15.24 -0.88 -17.44
C GLY A 66 -15.73 -0.85 -15.99
N ASP A 67 -15.61 -1.94 -15.23
CA ASP A 67 -15.99 -1.97 -13.82
C ASP A 67 -15.07 -1.09 -12.97
N TYR A 68 -15.63 -0.63 -11.85
CA TYR A 68 -14.88 0.14 -10.84
C TYR A 68 -14.60 -0.70 -9.61
N ILE A 69 -13.37 -0.60 -9.12
CA ILE A 69 -12.90 -1.24 -7.88
C ILE A 69 -12.63 -0.11 -6.88
N GLN A 70 -13.40 -0.04 -5.82
CA GLN A 70 -13.18 0.92 -4.73
C GLN A 70 -12.56 0.21 -3.54
N ILE A 71 -11.29 0.50 -3.26
CA ILE A 71 -10.54 -0.04 -2.11
C ILE A 71 -10.53 1.02 -1.03
N ILE A 72 -11.09 0.69 0.14
CA ILE A 72 -11.32 1.61 1.24
C ILE A 72 -10.49 1.17 2.44
N THR A 73 -9.88 2.11 3.16
CA THR A 73 -9.32 1.88 4.50
C THR A 73 -10.27 2.45 5.56
N PRO A 74 -11.18 1.63 6.13
CA PRO A 74 -12.26 2.14 6.99
C PRO A 74 -11.77 2.80 8.27
N THR A 75 -10.66 2.32 8.83
CA THR A 75 -10.06 2.84 10.07
C THR A 75 -8.86 3.76 9.84
N GLY A 76 -8.42 3.92 8.57
CA GLY A 76 -7.20 4.62 8.21
C GLY A 76 -5.93 3.81 8.49
N ARG A 77 -4.81 4.24 7.92
CA ARG A 77 -3.46 3.66 8.10
C ARG A 77 -3.30 2.17 7.76
N GLN A 78 -4.35 1.49 7.31
CA GLN A 78 -4.29 0.13 6.82
C GLN A 78 -3.75 0.12 5.40
N CYS A 79 -2.59 -0.49 5.19
CA CYS A 79 -2.05 -0.73 3.85
C CYS A 79 -2.75 -1.92 3.19
N SER A 80 -2.78 -1.92 1.87
CA SER A 80 -3.40 -2.98 1.06
C SER A 80 -2.56 -3.24 -0.17
N ASP A 81 -2.23 -4.49 -0.44
CA ASP A 81 -1.52 -4.85 -1.65
C ASP A 81 -2.52 -5.32 -2.70
N PHE A 82 -2.48 -4.68 -3.85
CA PHE A 82 -3.37 -4.96 -4.97
C PHE A 82 -2.59 -5.52 -6.16
N VAL A 83 -3.09 -6.63 -6.71
CA VAL A 83 -2.59 -7.24 -7.94
C VAL A 83 -3.72 -7.42 -8.94
N ALA A 84 -3.40 -7.35 -10.23
CA ALA A 84 -4.35 -7.62 -11.31
C ALA A 84 -3.64 -8.30 -12.49
N TYR A 85 -4.34 -9.21 -13.13
CA TYR A 85 -3.91 -9.96 -14.30
C TYR A 85 -4.95 -9.84 -15.41
N ASP A 86 -4.50 -9.78 -16.67
CA ASP A 86 -5.38 -9.92 -17.83
C ASP A 86 -5.96 -11.36 -17.83
N THR A 87 -7.26 -11.49 -17.58
CA THR A 87 -7.94 -12.79 -17.48
C THR A 87 -7.79 -13.60 -18.75
N ALA A 88 -7.93 -12.97 -19.92
CA ALA A 88 -7.83 -13.69 -21.20
C ALA A 88 -6.42 -14.24 -21.49
N LYS A 89 -5.38 -13.63 -20.93
CA LYS A 89 -4.01 -14.13 -20.99
C LYS A 89 -3.78 -15.23 -19.94
N LEU A 90 -4.31 -15.02 -18.72
CA LEU A 90 -4.20 -15.98 -17.64
C LEU A 90 -4.86 -17.32 -18.00
N ASP A 91 -6.02 -17.30 -18.64
CA ASP A 91 -6.73 -18.49 -19.16
C ASP A 91 -5.89 -19.29 -20.17
N LYS A 92 -4.95 -18.64 -20.81
CA LYS A 92 -3.98 -19.26 -21.74
C LYS A 92 -2.67 -19.66 -21.05
N GLY A 93 -2.62 -19.61 -19.73
CA GLY A 93 -1.43 -19.92 -18.93
C GLY A 93 -0.34 -18.84 -18.96
N LYS A 94 -0.70 -17.59 -19.34
CA LYS A 94 0.23 -16.46 -19.41
C LYS A 94 -0.06 -15.47 -18.28
N GLU A 95 0.79 -15.42 -17.29
CA GLU A 95 0.67 -14.54 -16.13
C GLU A 95 1.13 -13.11 -16.44
N ASN A 96 0.33 -12.36 -17.20
CA ASN A 96 0.56 -10.95 -17.47
C ASN A 96 -0.15 -10.10 -16.40
N GLY A 97 0.57 -9.80 -15.33
CA GLY A 97 0.11 -8.94 -14.26
C GLY A 97 0.69 -7.53 -14.33
N LEU A 98 0.29 -6.71 -13.38
CA LEU A 98 0.80 -5.35 -13.21
C LEU A 98 2.32 -5.35 -13.08
N ASP A 99 2.97 -4.43 -13.78
CA ASP A 99 4.41 -4.21 -13.75
C ASP A 99 4.75 -2.77 -13.39
N TRP A 100 5.52 -2.59 -12.31
CA TRP A 100 5.85 -1.27 -11.80
C TRP A 100 6.91 -0.57 -12.63
N GLN A 101 7.87 -1.32 -13.15
CA GLN A 101 8.96 -0.75 -13.93
C GLN A 101 8.43 -0.16 -15.22
N THR A 102 7.59 -0.90 -15.92
CA THR A 102 6.87 -0.42 -17.10
C THR A 102 6.01 0.79 -16.78
N THR A 103 5.19 0.69 -15.72
CA THR A 103 4.30 1.76 -15.27
C THR A 103 5.07 3.03 -14.97
N ARG A 104 6.11 2.99 -14.13
CA ARG A 104 6.92 4.17 -13.81
C ARG A 104 7.64 4.74 -15.03
N THR A 105 8.09 3.89 -15.95
CA THR A 105 8.77 4.32 -17.18
C THR A 105 7.83 5.16 -18.06
N PHE A 106 6.58 4.73 -18.23
CA PHE A 106 5.61 5.45 -19.05
C PHE A 106 5.02 6.68 -18.37
N MET A 107 4.85 6.62 -17.05
CA MET A 107 4.22 7.71 -16.32
C MET A 107 5.22 8.78 -15.88
N GLY A 108 6.50 8.44 -15.71
CA GLY A 108 7.49 9.36 -15.16
C GLY A 108 7.22 9.77 -13.71
N HIS A 109 6.38 9.03 -13.00
CA HIS A 109 5.96 9.24 -11.62
C HIS A 109 6.21 8.00 -10.77
N THR A 110 6.29 8.18 -9.46
CA THR A 110 6.45 7.06 -8.51
C THR A 110 5.23 6.16 -8.48
N PHE A 111 4.05 6.70 -8.75
CA PHE A 111 2.79 5.96 -8.93
C PHE A 111 1.82 6.81 -9.77
N PRO A 112 0.91 6.18 -10.52
CA PRO A 112 -0.16 6.86 -11.24
C PRO A 112 -1.17 7.50 -10.30
N GLY A 113 -1.69 8.67 -10.69
CA GLY A 113 -2.78 9.37 -10.03
C GLY A 113 -3.89 9.71 -11.02
N PRO A 114 -5.04 10.24 -10.57
CA PRO A 114 -6.12 10.63 -11.46
C PRO A 114 -5.67 11.64 -12.53
N GLY A 115 -6.09 11.46 -13.76
CA GLY A 115 -5.83 12.39 -14.86
C GLY A 115 -4.92 11.83 -15.95
N LEU A 116 -3.99 12.63 -16.46
CA LEU A 116 -3.19 12.26 -17.64
C LEU A 116 -2.30 11.03 -17.41
N PHE A 117 -1.75 10.88 -16.20
CA PHE A 117 -0.87 9.78 -15.82
C PHE A 117 -1.58 8.85 -14.84
N SER A 118 -2.64 8.18 -15.30
CA SER A 118 -3.55 7.43 -14.42
C SER A 118 -3.44 5.91 -14.56
N LYS A 119 -2.64 5.39 -15.50
CA LYS A 119 -2.69 3.98 -15.88
C LYS A 119 -1.57 3.16 -15.28
N PHE A 120 -1.91 1.91 -14.91
CA PHE A 120 -0.96 0.86 -14.60
C PHE A 120 -0.90 -0.15 -15.75
N TYR A 121 0.31 -0.56 -16.08
CA TYR A 121 0.61 -1.40 -17.26
C TYR A 121 1.15 -2.76 -16.86
N ASP A 122 0.97 -3.73 -17.75
CA ASP A 122 1.66 -5.02 -17.71
C ASP A 122 3.03 -4.95 -18.41
N VAL A 123 3.77 -6.08 -18.40
CA VAL A 123 5.09 -6.21 -19.05
C VAL A 123 5.04 -6.13 -20.57
N GLU A 124 3.86 -6.26 -21.19
CA GLU A 124 3.64 -6.11 -22.62
C GLU A 124 3.20 -4.70 -23.00
N HIS A 125 3.25 -3.77 -22.04
CA HIS A 125 2.88 -2.36 -22.20
C HIS A 125 1.38 -2.14 -22.39
N GLU A 126 0.56 -3.13 -22.01
CA GLU A 126 -0.89 -3.01 -22.08
C GLU A 126 -1.44 -2.44 -20.75
N PRO A 127 -2.32 -1.43 -20.79
CA PRO A 127 -2.90 -0.88 -19.58
C PRO A 127 -3.96 -1.84 -19.02
N LEU A 128 -3.86 -2.14 -17.71
CA LEU A 128 -4.80 -3.02 -17.03
C LEU A 128 -5.82 -2.25 -16.20
N VAL A 129 -5.37 -1.26 -15.46
CA VAL A 129 -6.25 -0.41 -14.63
C VAL A 129 -5.85 1.06 -14.76
N GLU A 130 -6.81 1.94 -14.50
CA GLU A 130 -6.53 3.36 -14.32
C GLU A 130 -7.06 3.88 -12.97
N VAL A 131 -6.36 4.83 -12.39
CA VAL A 131 -6.77 5.53 -11.18
C VAL A 131 -7.79 6.58 -11.54
N VAL A 132 -9.03 6.44 -11.07
CA VAL A 132 -10.13 7.39 -11.31
C VAL A 132 -10.22 8.41 -10.18
N ARG A 133 -10.00 7.95 -8.96
CA ARG A 133 -10.00 8.78 -7.76
C ARG A 133 -9.06 8.22 -6.71
N ASP A 134 -8.39 9.12 -6.02
CA ASP A 134 -7.47 8.80 -4.95
C ASP A 134 -7.56 9.92 -3.90
N THR A 135 -7.84 9.55 -2.65
CA THR A 135 -7.98 10.53 -1.56
C THR A 135 -6.70 10.68 -0.74
N VAL A 136 -5.70 9.81 -0.95
CA VAL A 136 -4.44 9.81 -0.20
C VAL A 136 -3.29 10.38 -1.02
N GLY A 137 -3.17 9.98 -2.28
CA GLY A 137 -2.19 10.50 -3.22
C GLY A 137 -0.76 9.99 -3.01
N ILE A 138 -0.54 9.01 -2.11
CA ILE A 138 0.75 8.36 -1.90
C ILE A 138 0.55 6.86 -1.73
N HIS A 139 1.25 6.12 -2.60
CA HIS A 139 1.26 4.66 -2.63
C HIS A 139 2.65 4.17 -2.98
N ASP A 140 2.95 2.91 -2.70
CA ASP A 140 4.24 2.32 -2.99
C ASP A 140 4.20 1.42 -4.24
N THR A 141 5.16 1.65 -5.13
CA THR A 141 5.47 0.82 -6.30
C THR A 141 6.95 0.45 -6.35
N PHE A 142 7.68 0.54 -5.26
CA PHE A 142 9.10 0.21 -5.18
C PHE A 142 9.32 -1.14 -4.50
N ASN A 143 8.53 -1.44 -3.48
CA ASN A 143 8.68 -2.66 -2.68
C ASN A 143 7.75 -3.76 -3.18
N LEU A 144 8.14 -5.01 -2.96
CA LEU A 144 7.24 -6.15 -3.09
C LEU A 144 6.15 -6.09 -2.00
N ALA A 145 5.02 -6.75 -2.21
CA ALA A 145 4.17 -7.16 -1.11
C ALA A 145 5.03 -7.85 -0.04
N CYS A 146 4.78 -7.59 1.24
CA CYS A 146 5.63 -8.11 2.31
C CYS A 146 5.75 -9.64 2.23
N THR A 147 6.92 -10.17 2.62
CA THR A 147 7.27 -11.58 2.49
C THR A 147 7.67 -12.19 3.82
N SER A 148 7.56 -13.53 3.97
CA SER A 148 8.07 -14.25 5.13
C SER A 148 9.55 -13.94 5.40
N LYS A 149 10.37 -13.91 4.36
CA LYS A 149 11.80 -13.61 4.45
C LYS A 149 12.09 -12.25 5.09
N TYR A 150 11.32 -11.21 4.74
CA TYR A 150 11.45 -9.89 5.32
C TYR A 150 11.26 -9.91 6.85
N TYR A 151 10.21 -10.63 7.31
CA TYR A 151 9.92 -10.74 8.73
C TYR A 151 10.93 -11.64 9.47
N GLU A 152 11.36 -12.74 8.87
CA GLU A 152 12.39 -13.64 9.42
C GLU A 152 13.71 -12.92 9.64
N ASP A 153 14.15 -12.09 8.67
CA ASP A 153 15.37 -11.28 8.79
C ASP A 153 15.26 -10.22 9.91
N ALA A 154 14.03 -9.77 10.21
CA ALA A 154 13.75 -8.89 11.33
C ALA A 154 13.55 -9.65 12.67
N GLY A 155 13.64 -11.00 12.67
CA GLY A 155 13.48 -11.84 13.87
C GLY A 155 12.06 -12.29 14.16
N TYR A 156 11.10 -12.04 13.27
CA TYR A 156 9.68 -12.41 13.43
C TYR A 156 9.35 -13.68 12.63
N PHE A 157 9.69 -14.83 13.15
CA PHE A 157 9.43 -16.13 12.50
C PHE A 157 7.94 -16.49 12.51
N GLY A 158 7.44 -16.99 11.37
CA GLY A 158 6.04 -17.39 11.22
C GLY A 158 5.05 -16.23 11.20
N HIS A 159 5.51 -15.01 10.95
CA HIS A 159 4.63 -13.86 10.80
C HIS A 159 3.79 -13.96 9.52
N ALA A 160 2.49 -13.68 9.61
CA ALA A 160 1.62 -13.57 8.45
C ALA A 160 2.14 -12.48 7.49
N ASN A 161 2.07 -12.72 6.20
CA ASN A 161 2.56 -11.79 5.19
C ASN A 161 1.69 -11.79 3.95
N CYS A 162 1.70 -10.68 3.23
CA CYS A 162 0.83 -10.49 2.07
C CYS A 162 1.16 -11.39 0.89
N SER A 163 2.42 -11.77 0.71
CA SER A 163 2.80 -12.67 -0.38
C SER A 163 2.23 -14.07 -0.21
N ASP A 164 2.22 -14.62 1.01
CA ASP A 164 1.59 -15.91 1.28
C ASP A 164 0.07 -15.81 1.19
N ASN A 165 -0.53 -14.73 1.69
CA ASN A 165 -1.96 -14.49 1.57
C ASN A 165 -2.39 -14.39 0.08
N LEU A 166 -1.64 -13.68 -0.76
CA LEU A 166 -1.91 -13.62 -2.21
C LEU A 166 -1.72 -14.97 -2.88
N ASN A 167 -0.74 -15.78 -2.46
CA ASN A 167 -0.58 -17.14 -2.96
C ASN A 167 -1.84 -17.98 -2.72
N GLU A 168 -2.45 -17.86 -1.54
CA GLU A 168 -3.68 -18.58 -1.20
C GLU A 168 -4.88 -18.05 -2.00
N ALA A 169 -5.06 -16.74 -2.07
CA ALA A 169 -6.20 -16.12 -2.73
C ALA A 169 -6.20 -16.32 -4.25
N MET A 170 -5.03 -16.37 -4.87
CA MET A 170 -4.87 -16.44 -6.33
C MET A 170 -4.72 -17.86 -6.86
N GLU A 171 -4.51 -18.87 -6.00
CA GLU A 171 -4.33 -20.26 -6.39
C GLU A 171 -5.53 -20.80 -7.22
N LYS A 172 -6.76 -20.47 -6.82
CA LYS A 172 -7.98 -20.91 -7.52
C LYS A 172 -8.12 -20.36 -8.94
N TYR A 173 -7.37 -19.31 -9.27
CA TYR A 173 -7.33 -18.71 -10.61
C TYR A 173 -6.14 -19.20 -11.45
N GLY A 174 -5.41 -20.20 -10.95
CA GLY A 174 -4.28 -20.79 -11.67
C GLY A 174 -3.00 -19.96 -11.67
N VAL A 175 -2.94 -18.89 -10.88
CA VAL A 175 -1.71 -18.10 -10.72
C VAL A 175 -0.71 -18.87 -9.90
N GLN A 176 0.53 -18.95 -10.40
CA GLN A 176 1.60 -19.69 -9.71
C GLN A 176 2.02 -19.00 -8.41
N LYS A 177 2.35 -19.80 -7.39
CA LYS A 177 2.86 -19.30 -6.11
C LYS A 177 4.19 -18.56 -6.29
N LYS A 178 4.29 -17.41 -5.64
CA LYS A 178 5.46 -16.53 -5.68
C LYS A 178 6.02 -16.33 -4.27
N LYS A 179 7.34 -16.19 -4.16
CA LYS A 179 7.98 -15.80 -2.88
C LYS A 179 7.81 -14.32 -2.55
N GLY A 180 7.56 -13.50 -3.55
CA GLY A 180 7.26 -12.09 -3.43
C GLY A 180 6.41 -11.66 -4.62
N TRP A 181 5.37 -10.87 -4.34
CA TRP A 181 4.42 -10.41 -5.34
C TRP A 181 4.70 -8.97 -5.74
N HIS A 182 4.64 -8.72 -7.04
CA HIS A 182 4.59 -7.37 -7.57
C HIS A 182 3.18 -6.83 -7.39
N ALA A 183 2.96 -6.04 -6.36
CA ALA A 183 1.67 -5.47 -6.02
C ALA A 183 1.74 -3.94 -6.00
N ILE A 184 0.65 -3.26 -6.20
CA ILE A 184 0.54 -1.86 -5.81
C ILE A 184 0.28 -1.86 -4.30
N ASN A 185 1.23 -1.34 -3.52
CA ASN A 185 1.08 -1.25 -2.08
C ASN A 185 0.31 0.04 -1.78
N LEU A 186 -1.02 -0.06 -1.80
CA LEU A 186 -1.92 1.06 -1.58
C LEU A 186 -1.82 1.58 -0.14
N PHE A 187 -1.91 2.91 0.00
CA PHE A 187 -1.83 3.60 1.30
C PHE A 187 -0.48 3.49 2.01
N PHE A 188 0.52 2.90 1.37
CA PHE A 188 1.86 2.80 1.91
C PHE A 188 2.66 4.05 1.52
N ASN A 189 3.16 4.77 2.54
CA ASN A 189 3.88 6.03 2.33
C ASN A 189 5.34 5.76 2.01
N THR A 190 5.64 5.68 0.72
CA THR A 190 7.00 5.46 0.21
C THR A 190 7.41 6.60 -0.69
N SER A 191 8.64 7.06 -0.54
CA SER A 191 9.23 8.10 -1.38
C SER A 191 10.66 7.76 -1.80
N ALA A 192 11.07 8.26 -2.97
CA ALA A 192 12.46 8.24 -3.38
C ALA A 192 13.20 9.39 -2.70
N GLY A 193 14.08 9.05 -1.78
CA GLY A 193 14.91 10.02 -1.06
C GLY A 193 16.13 10.45 -1.85
N GLY A 194 16.80 11.50 -1.38
CA GLY A 194 18.15 11.81 -1.81
C GLY A 194 19.10 10.64 -1.51
N GLN A 195 20.22 10.57 -2.20
CA GLN A 195 21.23 9.51 -2.02
C GLN A 195 20.73 8.08 -2.32
N ASN A 196 19.78 7.93 -3.25
CA ASN A 196 19.28 6.64 -3.72
C ASN A 196 18.57 5.79 -2.66
N SER A 197 18.05 6.38 -1.61
CA SER A 197 17.27 5.67 -0.60
C SER A 197 15.79 5.60 -0.99
N VAL A 198 15.16 4.47 -0.68
CA VAL A 198 13.71 4.34 -0.63
C VAL A 198 13.31 4.54 0.82
N LEU A 199 12.56 5.58 1.10
CA LEU A 199 12.10 5.94 2.44
C LEU A 199 10.68 5.45 2.63
N SER A 200 10.41 4.89 3.79
CA SER A 200 9.07 4.46 4.20
C SER A 200 8.70 5.17 5.50
N ASP A 201 7.60 5.89 5.47
CA ASP A 201 7.07 6.65 6.58
C ASP A 201 5.66 6.18 6.97
N GLU A 202 5.11 6.76 8.03
CA GLU A 202 3.76 6.45 8.47
C GLU A 202 2.74 6.81 7.37
N SER A 203 1.75 5.94 7.17
CA SER A 203 0.69 6.17 6.19
C SER A 203 -0.10 7.44 6.48
N PHE A 204 -0.39 8.23 5.46
CA PHE A 204 -1.26 9.41 5.54
C PHE A 204 -2.75 9.08 5.51
N ALA A 205 -3.11 7.84 5.20
CA ALA A 205 -4.50 7.43 5.06
C ALA A 205 -5.28 7.62 6.37
N ARG A 206 -6.42 8.25 6.26
CA ARG A 206 -7.37 8.53 7.35
C ARG A 206 -8.56 7.57 7.27
N PRO A 207 -9.35 7.45 8.34
CA PRO A 207 -10.57 6.67 8.28
C PRO A 207 -11.47 7.09 7.11
N GLY A 208 -11.84 6.13 6.27
CA GLY A 208 -12.68 6.34 5.08
C GLY A 208 -11.94 6.77 3.81
N ASP A 209 -10.61 6.90 3.85
CA ASP A 209 -9.84 7.13 2.62
C ASP A 209 -9.90 5.92 1.68
N TYR A 210 -9.82 6.20 0.37
CA TYR A 210 -9.97 5.19 -0.64
C TYR A 210 -9.29 5.53 -1.96
N VAL A 211 -9.10 4.49 -2.76
CA VAL A 211 -8.71 4.57 -4.17
C VAL A 211 -9.79 3.93 -5.02
N ILE A 212 -10.13 4.56 -6.15
CA ILE A 212 -10.99 3.97 -7.17
C ILE A 212 -10.16 3.68 -8.41
N LEU A 213 -10.15 2.42 -8.80
CA LEU A 213 -9.55 1.92 -10.02
C LEU A 213 -10.66 1.56 -11.01
N ARG A 214 -10.47 1.85 -12.30
CA ARG A 214 -11.30 1.34 -13.38
C ARG A 214 -10.57 0.24 -14.12
N ALA A 215 -11.20 -0.91 -14.29
CA ALA A 215 -10.69 -2.00 -15.11
C ALA A 215 -10.72 -1.61 -16.60
N LEU A 216 -9.61 -1.77 -17.29
CA LEU A 216 -9.48 -1.48 -18.72
C LEU A 216 -9.55 -2.74 -19.59
N LYS A 217 -9.67 -3.89 -18.95
CA LYS A 217 -9.87 -5.24 -19.52
C LYS A 217 -10.62 -6.09 -18.49
N ASP A 218 -11.03 -7.28 -18.90
CA ASP A 218 -11.45 -8.31 -17.95
C ASP A 218 -10.23 -8.72 -17.10
N LEU A 219 -10.32 -8.59 -15.79
CA LEU A 219 -9.20 -8.78 -14.87
C LEU A 219 -9.51 -9.82 -13.80
N THR A 220 -8.48 -10.59 -13.47
CA THR A 220 -8.41 -11.41 -12.26
C THR A 220 -7.55 -10.68 -11.26
N CYS A 221 -8.15 -10.29 -10.13
CA CYS A 221 -7.55 -9.42 -9.12
C CYS A 221 -7.33 -10.12 -7.79
N GLY A 222 -6.35 -9.63 -7.04
CA GLY A 222 -6.12 -9.99 -5.65
C GLY A 222 -5.93 -8.74 -4.80
N THR A 223 -6.51 -8.72 -3.59
CA THR A 223 -6.37 -7.60 -2.65
C THR A 223 -6.14 -8.13 -1.25
N THR A 224 -5.16 -7.55 -0.54
CA THR A 224 -4.83 -7.93 0.84
C THR A 224 -5.25 -6.84 1.82
N ALA A 225 -5.42 -7.22 3.08
CA ALA A 225 -5.38 -6.32 4.23
C ALA A 225 -4.12 -6.68 5.05
N CYS A 226 -3.05 -5.94 4.77
CA CYS A 226 -1.71 -6.17 5.32
C CYS A 226 -1.64 -5.97 6.84
#